data_6cd97eeff5eb2746e43adaf99906347f
#
_entry.id   6cd97eeff5eb2746e43adaf99906347f
#
_cell.length_a   1.000
_cell.length_b   1.000
_cell.length_c   1.000
_cell.angle_alpha   90.00
_cell.angle_beta   90.00
_cell.angle_gamma   90.00
#
_symmetry.space_group_name_H-M   'P 1'
#
loop_
_entity.id
_entity.type
_entity.pdbx_description
1 polymer ?
#
loop_
_entity_poly.entity_id
_entity_poly.type
_entity_poly.pdbx_seq_one_letter_code
_entity_poly.pdbx_strand_id
1 'polypeptide(L)'
;MFSKQEAQQLKKEFWTAFGKSFPRKWILYDTKIKDFSFKFSADNKKAEVSLDIEMKDELFRNAYYEKIWSLEDMLKDYVGEFSKDEFYTLENGKIISRIWVEKSGVSIFNKNTWQEIFEFFVEKMDGFERFYFDFEEWL
;
A
#
# COMPACT_ATOMS: atom_id res chain seq x y z
N MET A 1 -10.07 0.96 26.13
CA MET A 1 -10.37 -0.06 25.09
C MET A 1 -11.65 0.27 24.39
N PHE A 2 -11.70 0.07 23.07
CA PHE A 2 -12.90 0.37 22.28
C PHE A 2 -13.76 -0.88 22.14
N SER A 3 -15.09 -0.71 22.16
CA SER A 3 -16.00 -1.76 21.76
C SER A 3 -15.86 -2.01 20.25
N LYS A 4 -16.42 -3.12 19.76
CA LYS A 4 -16.41 -3.45 18.34
C LYS A 4 -17.04 -2.34 17.50
N GLN A 5 -18.17 -1.78 17.96
CA GLN A 5 -18.86 -0.68 17.28
C GLN A 5 -18.03 0.59 17.28
N GLU A 6 -17.40 0.93 18.39
CA GLU A 6 -16.53 2.10 18.50
C GLU A 6 -15.32 1.96 17.59
N ALA A 7 -14.71 0.77 17.53
CA ALA A 7 -13.58 0.49 16.65
C ALA A 7 -13.96 0.66 15.18
N GLN A 8 -15.11 0.13 14.76
CA GLN A 8 -15.60 0.26 13.38
C GLN A 8 -15.91 1.72 13.04
N GLN A 9 -16.52 2.46 13.97
CA GLN A 9 -16.81 3.88 13.77
C GLN A 9 -15.52 4.68 13.63
N LEU A 10 -14.53 4.40 14.44
CA LEU A 10 -13.25 5.09 14.41
C LEU A 10 -12.48 4.82 13.11
N LYS A 11 -12.51 3.60 12.61
CA LYS A 11 -11.95 3.26 11.29
C LYS A 11 -12.63 4.05 10.19
N LYS A 12 -13.95 4.14 10.22
CA LYS A 12 -14.73 4.91 9.25
C LYS A 12 -14.36 6.39 9.30
N GLU A 13 -14.25 6.95 10.49
CA GLU A 13 -13.82 8.34 10.68
C GLU A 13 -12.42 8.57 10.12
N PHE A 14 -11.52 7.63 10.34
CA PHE A 14 -10.14 7.71 9.86
C PHE A 14 -10.08 7.84 8.33
N TRP A 15 -10.70 6.91 7.62
CA TRP A 15 -10.68 6.91 6.15
C TRP A 15 -11.44 8.10 5.57
N THR A 16 -12.53 8.51 6.21
CA THR A 16 -13.28 9.70 5.81
C THR A 16 -12.41 10.96 5.96
N ALA A 17 -11.72 11.08 7.10
CA ALA A 17 -10.84 12.20 7.38
C ALA A 17 -9.68 12.25 6.38
N PHE A 18 -9.10 11.10 6.04
CA PHE A 18 -8.04 11.04 5.04
C PHE A 18 -8.52 11.54 3.67
N GLY A 19 -9.67 11.04 3.22
CA GLY A 19 -10.24 11.45 1.94
C GLY A 19 -10.59 12.93 1.87
N LYS A 20 -11.06 13.51 2.97
CA LYS A 20 -11.39 14.94 3.02
C LYS A 20 -10.14 15.82 3.10
N SER A 21 -9.11 15.38 3.82
CA SER A 21 -7.87 16.13 3.99
C SER A 21 -7.02 16.12 2.71
N PHE A 22 -7.12 15.08 1.94
CA PHE A 22 -6.35 14.90 0.70
C PHE A 22 -7.27 14.46 -0.43
N PRO A 23 -8.10 15.37 -0.97
CA PRO A 23 -9.13 15.03 -1.96
C PRO A 23 -8.53 14.80 -3.34
N ARG A 24 -7.59 13.87 -3.42
CA ARG A 24 -6.89 13.48 -4.63
C ARG A 24 -7.35 12.08 -5.05
N LYS A 25 -7.54 11.87 -6.34
CA LYS A 25 -7.82 10.54 -6.87
C LYS A 25 -6.50 9.77 -6.99
N TRP A 26 -6.38 8.72 -6.19
CA TRP A 26 -5.22 7.81 -6.24
C TRP A 26 -5.46 6.73 -7.29
N ILE A 27 -4.38 6.21 -7.90
CA ILE A 27 -4.49 5.16 -8.92
C ILE A 27 -5.12 3.90 -8.34
N LEU A 28 -4.60 3.41 -7.22
CA LEU A 28 -5.01 2.17 -6.55
C LEU A 28 -5.07 0.98 -7.53
N TYR A 29 -6.25 0.48 -7.84
CA TYR A 29 -6.42 -0.64 -8.78
C TYR A 29 -6.62 -0.21 -10.24
N ASP A 30 -6.62 1.08 -10.51
CA ASP A 30 -6.79 1.62 -11.88
C ASP A 30 -5.46 1.63 -12.66
N THR A 31 -4.64 0.60 -12.51
CA THR A 31 -3.44 0.41 -13.32
C THR A 31 -3.85 -0.27 -14.65
N LYS A 32 -2.98 -0.15 -15.65
CA LYS A 32 -3.18 -0.84 -16.93
C LYS A 32 -2.97 -2.34 -16.84
N ILE A 33 -2.45 -2.81 -15.73
CA ILE A 33 -2.13 -4.23 -15.51
C ILE A 33 -3.19 -4.81 -14.59
N LYS A 34 -3.91 -5.82 -15.06
CA LYS A 34 -4.92 -6.51 -14.26
C LYS A 34 -4.25 -7.20 -13.06
N ASP A 35 -4.89 -7.13 -11.89
CA ASP A 35 -4.40 -7.73 -10.65
C ASP A 35 -3.04 -7.19 -10.18
N PHE A 36 -2.79 -5.93 -10.51
CA PHE A 36 -1.61 -5.18 -10.10
C PHE A 36 -2.13 -3.85 -9.55
N SER A 37 -1.98 -3.63 -8.26
CA SER A 37 -2.62 -2.49 -7.60
C SER A 37 -1.79 -1.93 -6.47
N PHE A 38 -2.16 -0.73 -6.04
CA PHE A 38 -1.57 -0.08 -4.86
C PHE A 38 -2.63 0.01 -3.77
N LYS A 39 -2.20 -0.12 -2.53
CA LYS A 39 -3.13 -0.10 -1.38
C LYS A 39 -2.59 0.70 -0.22
N PHE A 40 -3.52 1.35 0.48
CA PHE A 40 -3.28 1.90 1.82
C PHE A 40 -3.79 0.92 2.85
N SER A 41 -3.07 0.77 3.95
CA SER A 41 -3.58 0.04 5.10
C SER A 41 -3.07 0.64 6.41
N ALA A 42 -3.84 0.49 7.46
CA ALA A 42 -3.46 0.92 8.80
C ALA A 42 -4.19 0.04 9.82
N ASP A 43 -3.50 -0.27 10.90
CA ASP A 43 -4.06 -1.05 12.00
C ASP A 43 -3.74 -0.37 13.34
N ASN A 44 -3.77 -1.12 14.42
CA ASN A 44 -3.51 -0.59 15.76
C ASN A 44 -2.02 -0.38 16.07
N LYS A 45 -1.12 -0.71 15.16
CA LYS A 45 0.33 -0.65 15.40
C LYS A 45 1.11 0.07 14.32
N LYS A 46 0.62 0.06 13.07
CA LYS A 46 1.39 0.54 11.93
C LYS A 46 0.49 0.95 10.77
N ALA A 47 1.09 1.68 9.84
CA ALA A 47 0.49 2.03 8.57
C ALA A 47 1.38 1.50 7.43
N GLU A 48 0.79 1.13 6.32
CA GLU A 48 1.51 0.60 5.17
C GLU A 48 0.98 1.18 3.87
N VAL A 49 1.86 1.32 2.89
CA VAL A 49 1.52 1.55 1.49
C VAL A 49 2.14 0.42 0.70
N SER A 50 1.37 -0.28 -0.09
CA SER A 50 1.83 -1.48 -0.78
C SER A 50 1.55 -1.48 -2.27
N LEU A 51 2.40 -2.22 -2.99
CA LEU A 51 2.20 -2.65 -4.37
C LEU A 51 1.87 -4.13 -4.30
N ASP A 52 0.67 -4.49 -4.69
CA ASP A 52 0.18 -5.88 -4.64
C ASP A 52 0.06 -6.45 -6.05
N ILE A 53 0.68 -7.59 -6.26
CA ILE A 53 0.63 -8.35 -7.51
C ILE A 53 -0.19 -9.60 -7.21
N GLU A 54 -1.43 -9.65 -7.71
CA GLU A 54 -2.45 -10.59 -7.26
C GLU A 54 -2.91 -11.60 -8.32
N MET A 55 -2.18 -11.74 -9.44
CA MET A 55 -2.53 -12.71 -10.45
C MET A 55 -2.62 -14.13 -9.85
N LYS A 56 -3.65 -14.86 -10.17
CA LYS A 56 -3.82 -16.25 -9.71
C LYS A 56 -2.77 -17.17 -10.34
N ASP A 57 -2.42 -16.91 -11.58
CA ASP A 57 -1.38 -17.67 -12.28
C ASP A 57 -0.02 -17.30 -11.68
N GLU A 58 0.61 -18.29 -11.06
CA GLU A 58 1.89 -18.11 -10.38
C GLU A 58 3.00 -17.63 -11.33
N LEU A 59 3.01 -18.13 -12.56
CA LEU A 59 4.02 -17.75 -13.54
C LEU A 59 3.92 -16.26 -13.90
N PHE A 60 2.72 -15.75 -14.13
CA PHE A 60 2.51 -14.32 -14.41
C PHE A 60 2.82 -13.49 -13.19
N ARG A 61 2.38 -13.92 -12.02
CA ARG A 61 2.64 -13.20 -10.76
C ARG A 61 4.15 -13.09 -10.51
N ASN A 62 4.87 -14.19 -10.65
CA ASN A 62 6.32 -14.20 -10.47
C ASN A 62 7.04 -13.35 -11.50
N ALA A 63 6.58 -13.37 -12.76
CA ALA A 63 7.18 -12.56 -13.81
C ALA A 63 7.09 -11.05 -13.49
N TYR A 64 5.94 -10.58 -13.02
CA TYR A 64 5.79 -9.18 -12.61
C TYR A 64 6.61 -8.86 -11.36
N TYR A 65 6.66 -9.77 -10.40
CA TYR A 65 7.48 -9.57 -9.20
C TYR A 65 8.97 -9.41 -9.58
N GLU A 66 9.47 -10.25 -10.48
CA GLU A 66 10.85 -10.18 -10.95
C GLU A 66 11.14 -8.88 -11.69
N LYS A 67 10.18 -8.39 -12.49
CA LYS A 67 10.32 -7.09 -13.16
C LYS A 67 10.50 -5.97 -12.16
N ILE A 68 9.67 -5.94 -11.11
CA ILE A 68 9.80 -4.93 -10.06
C ILE A 68 11.11 -5.11 -9.31
N TRP A 69 11.49 -6.35 -9.02
CA TRP A 69 12.75 -6.65 -8.35
C TRP A 69 13.95 -6.14 -9.15
N SER A 70 13.90 -6.28 -10.48
CA SER A 70 14.97 -5.78 -11.35
C SER A 70 15.09 -4.25 -11.32
N LEU A 71 14.06 -3.55 -10.86
CA LEU A 71 14.01 -2.10 -10.75
C LEU A 71 14.11 -1.63 -9.28
N GLU A 72 14.59 -2.50 -8.37
CA GLU A 72 14.58 -2.21 -6.93
C GLU A 72 15.31 -0.92 -6.56
N ASP A 73 16.47 -0.66 -7.18
CA ASP A 73 17.26 0.53 -6.87
C ASP A 73 16.51 1.80 -7.28
N MET A 74 15.83 1.75 -8.42
CA MET A 74 14.98 2.84 -8.87
C MET A 74 13.79 3.02 -7.94
N LEU A 75 13.14 1.92 -7.55
CA LEU A 75 12.01 1.99 -6.62
C LEU A 75 12.39 2.64 -5.29
N LYS A 76 13.58 2.32 -4.77
CA LYS A 76 14.09 2.95 -3.54
C LYS A 76 14.24 4.46 -3.66
N ASP A 77 14.58 4.96 -4.84
CA ASP A 77 14.67 6.41 -5.08
C ASP A 77 13.30 7.09 -4.96
N TYR A 78 12.21 6.36 -5.21
CA TYR A 78 10.85 6.91 -5.15
C TYR A 78 10.20 6.76 -3.77
N VAL A 79 10.40 5.63 -3.11
CA VAL A 79 9.66 5.31 -1.87
C VAL A 79 10.56 5.09 -0.64
N GLY A 80 11.88 5.07 -0.81
CA GLY A 80 12.82 4.76 0.26
C GLY A 80 12.92 3.25 0.48
N GLU A 81 13.41 2.86 1.66
CA GLU A 81 13.54 1.44 2.01
C GLU A 81 12.18 0.77 2.05
N PHE A 82 12.09 -0.42 1.50
CA PHE A 82 10.85 -1.19 1.44
C PHE A 82 11.09 -2.65 1.82
N SER A 83 10.01 -3.32 2.20
CA SER A 83 9.97 -4.77 2.42
C SER A 83 9.33 -5.44 1.21
N LYS A 84 9.57 -6.74 1.06
CA LYS A 84 9.01 -7.50 -0.05
C LYS A 84 8.80 -8.94 0.36
N ASP A 85 7.80 -9.56 -0.25
CA ASP A 85 7.54 -10.99 -0.08
C ASP A 85 6.87 -11.49 -1.36
N GLU A 86 7.55 -12.39 -2.07
CA GLU A 86 7.03 -12.99 -3.29
C GLU A 86 5.80 -13.88 -3.04
N PHE A 87 5.71 -14.47 -1.85
CA PHE A 87 4.66 -15.41 -1.47
C PHE A 87 3.94 -14.94 -0.20
N TYR A 88 3.42 -13.73 -0.25
CA TYR A 88 2.71 -13.13 0.88
C TYR A 88 1.31 -13.75 1.00
N THR A 89 0.99 -14.30 2.16
CA THR A 89 -0.31 -14.91 2.40
C THR A 89 -1.26 -13.93 3.07
N LEU A 90 -2.37 -13.62 2.40
CA LEU A 90 -3.43 -12.78 2.96
C LEU A 90 -4.23 -13.55 4.00
N GLU A 91 -5.01 -12.83 4.82
CA GLU A 91 -5.86 -13.45 5.86
C GLU A 91 -6.82 -14.51 5.30
N ASN A 92 -7.30 -14.31 4.07
CA ASN A 92 -8.20 -15.26 3.41
C ASN A 92 -7.46 -16.46 2.81
N GLY A 93 -6.15 -16.57 3.03
CA GLY A 93 -5.33 -17.67 2.51
C GLY A 93 -4.80 -17.47 1.07
N LYS A 94 -5.20 -16.40 0.41
CA LYS A 94 -4.73 -16.10 -0.95
C LYS A 94 -3.25 -15.70 -0.91
N ILE A 95 -2.45 -16.26 -1.81
CA ILE A 95 -1.03 -15.91 -1.96
C ILE A 95 -0.88 -14.84 -3.04
N ILE A 96 -0.20 -13.75 -2.68
CA ILE A 96 0.12 -12.67 -3.60
C ILE A 96 1.61 -12.37 -3.51
N SER A 97 2.13 -11.55 -4.41
CA SER A 97 3.45 -10.95 -4.23
C SER A 97 3.23 -9.52 -3.76
N ARG A 98 3.94 -9.09 -2.73
CA ARG A 98 3.75 -7.76 -2.14
C ARG A 98 5.09 -7.07 -1.92
N ILE A 99 5.10 -5.78 -2.23
CA ILE A 99 6.20 -4.87 -1.92
C ILE A 99 5.56 -3.72 -1.14
N TRP A 100 6.12 -3.37 0.02
CA TRP A 100 5.49 -2.35 0.85
C TRP A 100 6.50 -1.54 1.65
N VAL A 101 6.05 -0.34 2.02
CA VAL A 101 6.71 0.50 3.02
C VAL A 101 5.80 0.58 4.23
N GLU A 102 6.40 0.62 5.42
CA GLU A 102 5.60 0.69 6.63
C GLU A 102 6.12 1.74 7.61
N LYS A 103 5.20 2.24 8.43
CA LYS A 103 5.48 3.17 9.50
C LYS A 103 4.94 2.59 10.80
N SER A 104 5.83 2.29 11.74
CA SER A 104 5.49 1.77 13.07
C SER A 104 5.19 2.91 14.03
N GLY A 105 4.65 2.56 15.20
CA GLY A 105 4.43 3.51 16.28
C GLY A 105 3.24 4.44 16.04
N VAL A 106 2.35 4.05 15.15
CA VAL A 106 1.11 4.78 14.84
C VAL A 106 -0.07 3.82 14.95
N SER A 107 -1.27 4.37 15.10
CA SER A 107 -2.48 3.56 15.25
C SER A 107 -3.69 4.28 14.69
N ILE A 108 -4.49 3.55 13.92
CA ILE A 108 -5.80 4.03 13.43
C ILE A 108 -6.73 4.36 14.62
N PHE A 109 -6.48 3.78 15.80
CA PHE A 109 -7.25 4.01 17.02
C PHE A 109 -6.72 5.13 17.89
N ASN A 110 -5.62 5.78 17.50
CA ASN A 110 -5.04 6.90 18.21
C ASN A 110 -5.03 8.13 17.28
N LYS A 111 -6.02 9.00 17.47
CA LYS A 111 -6.19 10.20 16.63
C LYS A 111 -4.95 11.11 16.64
N ASN A 112 -4.15 11.07 17.69
CA ASN A 112 -2.93 11.87 17.78
C ASN A 112 -1.87 11.43 16.76
N THR A 113 -1.99 10.23 16.21
CA THR A 113 -1.06 9.70 15.19
C THR A 113 -1.58 9.84 13.76
N TRP A 114 -2.84 10.27 13.59
CA TRP A 114 -3.47 10.29 12.26
C TRP A 114 -2.75 11.21 11.28
N GLN A 115 -2.30 12.37 11.71
CA GLN A 115 -1.60 13.30 10.83
C GLN A 115 -0.31 12.67 10.28
N GLU A 116 0.45 11.97 11.13
CA GLU A 116 1.66 11.26 10.70
C GLU A 116 1.32 10.17 9.67
N ILE A 117 0.22 9.43 9.90
CA ILE A 117 -0.22 8.38 8.97
C ILE A 117 -0.58 9.00 7.62
N PHE A 118 -1.35 10.10 7.63
CA PHE A 118 -1.79 10.77 6.40
C PHE A 118 -0.60 11.29 5.60
N GLU A 119 0.36 11.92 6.25
CA GLU A 119 1.57 12.41 5.59
C GLU A 119 2.39 11.26 5.00
N PHE A 120 2.51 10.16 5.74
CA PHE A 120 3.16 8.94 5.27
C PHE A 120 2.45 8.37 4.05
N PHE A 121 1.12 8.26 4.09
CA PHE A 121 0.32 7.76 2.98
C PHE A 121 0.53 8.58 1.71
N VAL A 122 0.44 9.90 1.83
CA VAL A 122 0.58 10.80 0.68
C VAL A 122 1.98 10.69 0.08
N GLU A 123 3.01 10.76 0.91
CA GLU A 123 4.39 10.70 0.46
C GLU A 123 4.70 9.38 -0.25
N LYS A 124 4.34 8.27 0.37
CA LYS A 124 4.71 6.95 -0.16
C LYS A 124 3.86 6.54 -1.36
N MET A 125 2.56 6.83 -1.33
CA MET A 125 1.72 6.54 -2.48
C MET A 125 2.10 7.41 -3.67
N ASP A 126 2.42 8.68 -3.47
CA ASP A 126 2.93 9.55 -4.52
C ASP A 126 4.20 8.97 -5.13
N GLY A 127 5.11 8.46 -4.30
CA GLY A 127 6.33 7.80 -4.76
C GLY A 127 6.04 6.57 -5.62
N PHE A 128 5.16 5.68 -5.16
CA PHE A 128 4.76 4.49 -5.93
C PHE A 128 4.10 4.87 -7.25
N GLU A 129 3.21 5.87 -7.26
CA GLU A 129 2.53 6.31 -8.48
C GLU A 129 3.51 6.88 -9.49
N ARG A 130 4.46 7.70 -9.04
CA ARG A 130 5.50 8.26 -9.93
C ARG A 130 6.38 7.16 -10.50
N PHE A 131 6.77 6.19 -9.68
CA PHE A 131 7.51 5.01 -10.13
C PHE A 131 6.73 4.27 -11.22
N TYR A 132 5.45 4.01 -10.97
CA TYR A 132 4.60 3.31 -11.93
C TYR A 132 4.52 4.07 -13.26
N PHE A 133 4.27 5.37 -13.24
CA PHE A 133 4.18 6.16 -14.47
C PHE A 133 5.51 6.21 -15.24
N ASP A 134 6.61 6.30 -14.53
CA ASP A 134 7.93 6.38 -15.17
C ASP A 134 8.38 5.06 -15.78
N PHE A 135 7.94 3.94 -15.21
CA PHE A 135 8.36 2.61 -15.64
C PHE A 135 7.24 1.73 -16.21
N GLU A 136 6.03 2.25 -16.40
CA GLU A 136 4.90 1.41 -16.86
C GLU A 136 5.16 0.74 -18.20
N GLU A 137 5.93 1.34 -19.09
CA GLU A 137 6.26 0.77 -20.37
C GLU A 137 7.15 -0.48 -20.26
N TRP A 138 7.85 -0.61 -19.14
CA TRP A 138 8.72 -1.77 -18.86
C TRP A 138 7.96 -2.91 -18.19
N LEU A 139 6.78 -2.64 -17.70
CA LEU A 139 5.93 -3.59 -17.02
C LEU A 139 4.91 -4.18 -18.00
#